data_0720d374b3e801b5a701b6d7f9f4e79c
#
_entry.id   0720d374b3e801b5a701b6d7f9f4e79c
#
_cell.length_a   1.000
_cell.length_b   1.000
_cell.length_c   1.000
_cell.angle_alpha   90.00
_cell.angle_beta   90.00
_cell.angle_gamma   90.00
#
_symmetry.space_group_name_H-M   'P 1'
#
loop_
_entity.id
_entity.type
_entity.pdbx_description
1 polymer ?
#
loop_
_entity_poly.entity_id
_entity_poly.type
_entity_poly.pdbx_seq_one_letter_code
_entity_poly.pdbx_strand_id
1 'polypeptide(L)'
;MKMKWMTLPLLALLLSACGKNTDSIGEASTVFNLLGKNDRIEIEAFDDPDVHGVSCFLSYAKKGGLRETVNLEEDASDASVSCVQTAPLVTFDERVVAKPRQVFKRNASFAFKSLQIMRYYDAKRKAFAYMVYSDKIIQGSPKNSLSAFSCYSAPAAQPAVAASEPGRQTFGGCVIETAQ
;
A
#
# COMPACT_ATOMS: atom_id res chain seq x y z
N MET A 1 -17.05 28.18 -57.52
CA MET A 1 -16.07 27.35 -56.77
C MET A 1 -16.52 27.29 -55.32
N LYS A 2 -17.03 26.15 -54.86
CA LYS A 2 -17.52 25.98 -53.47
C LYS A 2 -16.41 25.27 -52.68
N MET A 3 -15.81 25.94 -51.74
CA MET A 3 -14.74 25.44 -50.85
C MET A 3 -15.37 24.68 -49.69
N LYS A 4 -15.23 23.34 -49.69
CA LYS A 4 -15.68 22.46 -48.62
C LYS A 4 -14.66 22.55 -47.47
N TRP A 5 -15.09 23.10 -46.34
CA TRP A 5 -14.34 23.02 -45.08
C TRP A 5 -14.45 21.59 -44.55
N MET A 6 -13.31 20.94 -44.51
CA MET A 6 -13.14 19.62 -43.87
C MET A 6 -12.94 19.89 -42.37
N THR A 7 -13.95 19.62 -41.55
CA THR A 7 -13.82 19.60 -40.09
C THR A 7 -13.07 18.34 -39.68
N LEU A 8 -11.87 18.52 -39.16
CA LEU A 8 -11.06 17.47 -38.58
C LEU A 8 -11.61 17.18 -37.14
N PRO A 9 -12.02 15.94 -36.82
CA PRO A 9 -12.41 15.64 -35.42
C PRO A 9 -11.16 15.62 -34.55
N LEU A 10 -11.14 16.50 -33.56
CA LEU A 10 -10.16 16.54 -32.49
C LEU A 10 -10.35 15.29 -31.62
N LEU A 11 -9.53 14.28 -31.85
CA LEU A 11 -9.48 13.06 -31.04
C LEU A 11 -8.85 13.41 -29.69
N ALA A 12 -9.68 13.68 -28.70
CA ALA A 12 -9.25 13.86 -27.32
C ALA A 12 -8.71 12.53 -26.80
N LEU A 13 -7.39 12.39 -26.75
CA LEU A 13 -6.72 11.32 -26.01
C LEU A 13 -7.01 11.54 -24.52
N LEU A 14 -7.91 10.75 -23.97
CA LEU A 14 -8.04 10.56 -22.52
C LEU A 14 -6.77 9.85 -22.03
N LEU A 15 -5.80 10.62 -21.58
CA LEU A 15 -4.69 10.13 -20.78
C LEU A 15 -5.28 9.64 -19.46
N SER A 16 -5.56 8.34 -19.38
CA SER A 16 -5.79 7.63 -18.14
C SER A 16 -4.49 7.74 -17.35
N ALA A 17 -4.43 8.69 -16.42
CA ALA A 17 -3.39 8.71 -15.41
C ALA A 17 -3.54 7.41 -14.62
N CYS A 18 -2.66 6.44 -14.84
CA CYS A 18 -2.42 5.36 -13.90
C CYS A 18 -1.92 6.02 -12.62
N GLY A 19 -2.84 6.34 -11.72
CA GLY A 19 -2.53 6.89 -10.41
C GLY A 19 -1.65 5.90 -9.67
N LYS A 20 -0.50 6.34 -9.18
CA LYS A 20 0.22 5.63 -8.13
C LYS A 20 -0.76 5.53 -6.96
N ASN A 21 -1.09 4.31 -6.53
CA ASN A 21 -1.94 4.08 -5.36
C ASN A 21 -1.18 4.34 -4.04
N THR A 22 -0.24 5.28 -4.05
CA THR A 22 0.59 5.63 -2.90
C THR A 22 0.86 7.13 -2.87
N ASP A 23 0.85 7.67 -1.65
CA ASP A 23 1.21 9.06 -1.37
C ASP A 23 2.63 9.13 -0.83
N SER A 24 3.44 10.03 -1.37
CA SER A 24 4.77 10.32 -0.82
C SER A 24 4.59 11.12 0.47
N ILE A 25 5.12 10.58 1.58
CA ILE A 25 5.07 11.23 2.90
C ILE A 25 6.35 12.04 3.14
N GLY A 26 7.50 11.52 2.70
CA GLY A 26 8.78 12.20 2.88
C GLY A 26 9.96 11.33 2.53
N GLU A 27 11.15 11.95 2.62
CA GLU A 27 12.40 11.26 2.39
C GLU A 27 13.51 11.77 3.33
N ALA A 28 14.51 10.93 3.59
CA ALA A 28 15.71 11.29 4.32
C ALA A 28 16.94 10.90 3.49
N SER A 29 17.79 11.90 3.14
CA SER A 29 19.06 11.65 2.46
C SER A 29 20.04 10.91 3.36
N THR A 30 20.73 9.92 2.81
CA THR A 30 21.66 9.06 3.57
C THR A 30 23.09 9.17 3.07
N VAL A 31 23.34 9.06 1.77
CA VAL A 31 24.68 9.14 1.18
C VAL A 31 24.72 10.23 0.12
N PHE A 32 25.71 11.09 0.21
CA PHE A 32 25.93 12.14 -0.78
C PHE A 32 26.47 11.54 -2.09
N ASN A 33 25.86 11.93 -3.21
CA ASN A 33 26.33 11.62 -4.55
C ASN A 33 26.74 12.91 -5.26
N LEU A 34 27.93 12.92 -5.86
CA LEU A 34 28.42 14.09 -6.59
C LEU A 34 27.59 14.40 -7.85
N LEU A 35 26.98 13.38 -8.46
CA LEU A 35 26.14 13.49 -9.65
C LEU A 35 24.79 12.81 -9.39
N GLY A 36 23.70 13.53 -9.66
CA GLY A 36 22.34 13.04 -9.44
C GLY A 36 21.85 13.25 -8.01
N LYS A 37 20.73 12.60 -7.65
CA LYS A 37 20.18 12.66 -6.29
C LYS A 37 21.02 11.83 -5.32
N ASN A 38 20.96 12.18 -4.04
CA ASN A 38 21.55 11.39 -2.96
C ASN A 38 20.83 10.04 -2.78
N ASP A 39 21.55 9.08 -2.19
CA ASP A 39 20.89 7.90 -1.65
C ASP A 39 19.98 8.35 -0.51
N ARG A 40 18.82 7.70 -0.38
CA ARG A 40 17.79 8.15 0.56
C ARG A 40 16.90 7.01 1.03
N ILE A 41 16.23 7.24 2.14
CA ILE A 41 15.08 6.44 2.58
C ILE A 41 13.84 7.23 2.19
N GLU A 42 12.95 6.60 1.43
CA GLU A 42 11.64 7.16 1.09
C GLU A 42 10.56 6.54 1.98
N ILE A 43 9.56 7.36 2.33
CA ILE A 43 8.37 6.93 3.07
C ILE A 43 7.15 7.21 2.19
N GLU A 44 6.36 6.18 1.97
CA GLU A 44 5.09 6.26 1.24
C GLU A 44 3.96 5.68 2.09
N ALA A 45 2.77 6.21 1.89
CA ALA A 45 1.55 5.69 2.48
C ALA A 45 0.62 5.12 1.40
N PHE A 46 -0.15 4.10 1.77
CA PHE A 46 -1.25 3.57 0.98
C PHE A 46 -2.35 3.05 1.90
N ASP A 47 -3.58 3.07 1.42
CA ASP A 47 -4.72 2.52 2.14
C ASP A 47 -4.96 1.06 1.74
N ASP A 48 -5.39 0.22 2.70
CA ASP A 48 -5.81 -1.13 2.37
C ASP A 48 -7.13 -1.08 1.57
N PRO A 49 -7.20 -1.69 0.39
CA PRO A 49 -8.38 -1.60 -0.47
C PRO A 49 -9.62 -2.30 0.08
N ASP A 50 -9.47 -3.23 1.03
CA ASP A 50 -10.56 -4.03 1.58
C ASP A 50 -10.79 -3.79 3.08
N VAL A 51 -9.90 -3.05 3.73
CA VAL A 51 -9.97 -2.76 5.17
C VAL A 51 -9.99 -1.24 5.33
N HIS A 52 -11.18 -0.67 5.29
CA HIS A 52 -11.34 0.78 5.34
C HIS A 52 -10.97 1.33 6.71
N GLY A 53 -10.29 2.45 6.72
CA GLY A 53 -9.80 3.09 7.95
C GLY A 53 -8.45 2.58 8.42
N VAL A 54 -7.73 1.87 7.55
CA VAL A 54 -6.36 1.42 7.78
C VAL A 54 -5.45 1.94 6.69
N SER A 55 -4.37 2.61 7.10
CA SER A 55 -3.30 3.06 6.21
C SER A 55 -2.00 2.38 6.60
N CYS A 56 -1.23 2.01 5.60
CA CYS A 56 0.08 1.41 5.76
C CYS A 56 1.16 2.40 5.32
N PHE A 57 2.18 2.56 6.14
CA PHE A 57 3.38 3.35 5.86
C PHE A 57 4.52 2.40 5.53
N LEU A 58 5.08 2.59 4.36
CA LEU A 58 6.18 1.80 3.83
C LEU A 58 7.43 2.65 3.76
N SER A 59 8.52 2.23 4.40
CA SER A 59 9.83 2.83 4.23
C SER A 59 10.76 1.87 3.50
N TYR A 60 11.55 2.39 2.58
CA TYR A 60 12.51 1.61 1.80
C TYR A 60 13.69 2.49 1.35
N ALA A 61 14.86 1.84 1.19
CA ALA A 61 16.05 2.51 0.71
C ALA A 61 16.02 2.66 -0.80
N LYS A 62 16.45 3.82 -1.30
CA LYS A 62 16.55 4.16 -2.70
C LYS A 62 17.94 4.71 -3.01
N LYS A 63 18.63 4.09 -3.95
CA LYS A 63 19.92 4.57 -4.42
C LYS A 63 19.75 5.69 -5.43
N GLY A 64 20.51 6.72 -5.26
CA GLY A 64 20.56 7.87 -6.14
C GLY A 64 21.67 7.78 -7.19
N GLY A 65 22.18 8.95 -7.58
CA GLY A 65 23.23 9.09 -8.59
C GLY A 65 22.73 8.78 -10.00
N LEU A 66 23.67 8.47 -10.89
CA LEU A 66 23.36 8.14 -12.28
C LEU A 66 22.54 6.86 -12.44
N ARG A 67 22.51 6.00 -11.42
CA ARG A 67 21.73 4.75 -11.44
C ARG A 67 20.22 5.01 -11.41
N GLU A 68 19.78 6.07 -10.76
CA GLU A 68 18.37 6.47 -10.73
C GLU A 68 17.87 6.86 -12.13
N THR A 69 18.69 7.53 -12.94
CA THR A 69 18.33 7.99 -14.29
C THR A 69 18.11 6.84 -15.28
N VAL A 70 18.72 5.69 -15.01
CA VAL A 70 18.61 4.48 -15.87
C VAL A 70 17.74 3.39 -15.23
N ASN A 71 16.96 3.71 -14.17
CA ASN A 71 16.11 2.77 -13.43
C ASN A 71 16.85 1.51 -12.93
N LEU A 72 18.14 1.63 -12.65
CA LEU A 72 18.98 0.60 -12.05
C LEU A 72 19.02 0.75 -10.52
N GLU A 73 17.95 1.26 -9.91
CA GLU A 73 17.83 1.41 -8.47
C GLU A 73 17.90 0.02 -7.83
N GLU A 74 19.03 -0.29 -7.23
CA GLU A 74 19.17 -1.46 -6.38
C GLU A 74 18.70 -1.10 -4.97
N ASP A 75 18.00 -2.02 -4.34
CA ASP A 75 17.72 -2.23 -2.92
C ASP A 75 16.38 -1.74 -2.35
N ALA A 76 15.28 -2.19 -2.98
CA ALA A 76 14.04 -2.39 -2.22
C ALA A 76 14.10 -3.63 -1.29
N SER A 77 15.30 -4.19 -1.05
CA SER A 77 15.45 -5.40 -0.21
C SER A 77 15.30 -5.11 1.28
N ASP A 78 15.53 -3.87 1.71
CA ASP A 78 15.40 -3.44 3.10
C ASP A 78 14.18 -2.50 3.22
N ALA A 79 13.00 -3.09 3.30
CA ALA A 79 11.77 -2.37 3.48
C ALA A 79 11.14 -2.70 4.84
N SER A 80 10.49 -1.71 5.42
CA SER A 80 9.73 -1.83 6.66
C SER A 80 8.30 -1.34 6.43
N VAL A 81 7.33 -2.02 7.01
CA VAL A 81 5.91 -1.65 6.94
C VAL A 81 5.35 -1.42 8.33
N SER A 82 4.54 -0.37 8.47
CA SER A 82 3.72 -0.10 9.66
C SER A 82 2.31 0.23 9.21
N CYS A 83 1.33 -0.58 9.61
CA CYS A 83 -0.08 -0.37 9.29
C CYS A 83 -0.82 0.01 10.56
N VAL A 84 -1.59 1.08 10.50
CA VAL A 84 -2.29 1.65 11.65
C VAL A 84 -3.71 2.04 11.28
N GLN A 85 -4.56 2.12 12.28
CA GLN A 85 -5.89 2.70 12.13
C GLN A 85 -5.77 4.21 11.92
N THR A 86 -6.38 4.71 10.85
CA THR A 86 -6.39 6.13 10.45
C THR A 86 -7.78 6.74 10.43
N ALA A 87 -8.81 5.97 10.78
CA ALA A 87 -10.19 6.43 10.91
C ALA A 87 -10.77 6.01 12.27
N PRO A 88 -11.85 6.64 12.73
CA PRO A 88 -12.49 6.27 14.01
C PRO A 88 -12.93 4.82 14.10
N LEU A 89 -13.31 4.22 12.99
CA LEU A 89 -13.70 2.82 12.87
C LEU A 89 -12.95 2.17 11.70
N VAL A 90 -12.57 0.91 11.87
CA VAL A 90 -12.09 0.03 10.80
C VAL A 90 -13.27 -0.81 10.33
N THR A 91 -13.56 -0.79 9.03
CA THR A 91 -14.65 -1.57 8.45
C THR A 91 -14.17 -2.52 7.38
N PHE A 92 -14.65 -3.77 7.41
CA PHE A 92 -14.28 -4.79 6.42
C PHE A 92 -15.31 -5.90 6.33
N ASP A 93 -15.37 -6.58 5.19
CA ASP A 93 -16.11 -7.82 4.99
C ASP A 93 -15.21 -9.01 5.35
N GLU A 94 -15.62 -9.80 6.36
CA GLU A 94 -14.82 -10.94 6.84
C GLU A 94 -14.59 -12.00 5.75
N ARG A 95 -15.51 -12.16 4.82
CA ARG A 95 -15.38 -13.10 3.69
C ARG A 95 -14.27 -12.66 2.71
N VAL A 96 -14.17 -11.35 2.50
CA VAL A 96 -13.15 -10.77 1.60
C VAL A 96 -11.78 -10.88 2.20
N VAL A 97 -11.64 -10.62 3.51
CA VAL A 97 -10.34 -10.63 4.19
C VAL A 97 -9.90 -12.02 4.66
N ALA A 98 -10.78 -13.02 4.66
CA ALA A 98 -10.48 -14.39 5.12
C ALA A 98 -9.30 -15.04 4.38
N LYS A 99 -9.07 -14.66 3.13
CA LYS A 99 -7.95 -15.17 2.34
C LYS A 99 -6.79 -14.16 2.34
N PRO A 100 -5.53 -14.62 2.42
CA PRO A 100 -4.38 -13.75 2.20
C PRO A 100 -4.49 -13.03 0.86
N ARG A 101 -4.16 -11.73 0.85
CA ARG A 101 -4.21 -10.91 -0.35
C ARG A 101 -2.99 -10.01 -0.46
N GLN A 102 -2.47 -9.90 -1.66
CA GLN A 102 -1.48 -8.87 -1.99
C GLN A 102 -2.19 -7.52 -2.09
N VAL A 103 -1.92 -6.64 -1.12
CA VAL A 103 -2.53 -5.30 -1.04
C VAL A 103 -1.65 -4.22 -1.67
N PHE A 104 -0.37 -4.52 -1.85
CA PHE A 104 0.58 -3.61 -2.48
C PHE A 104 1.64 -4.37 -3.27
N LYS A 105 2.02 -3.82 -4.43
CA LYS A 105 3.14 -4.29 -5.23
C LYS A 105 3.82 -3.11 -5.92
N ARG A 106 5.14 -3.09 -5.84
CA ARG A 106 6.00 -2.17 -6.59
C ARG A 106 7.08 -2.96 -7.31
N ASN A 107 7.24 -2.72 -8.59
CA ASN A 107 8.38 -3.21 -9.35
C ASN A 107 9.55 -2.26 -9.12
N ALA A 108 10.63 -2.74 -8.53
CA ALA A 108 11.72 -1.89 -8.06
C ALA A 108 12.83 -1.69 -9.10
N SER A 109 12.87 -2.45 -10.18
CA SER A 109 13.81 -2.23 -11.29
C SER A 109 13.55 -3.16 -12.47
N PHE A 110 14.23 -2.88 -13.58
CA PHE A 110 14.20 -3.69 -14.81
C PHE A 110 14.67 -5.15 -14.62
N ALA A 111 15.28 -5.49 -13.49
CA ALA A 111 15.84 -6.80 -13.20
C ALA A 111 15.08 -7.57 -12.11
N PHE A 112 13.79 -7.89 -12.35
CA PHE A 112 13.05 -8.93 -11.61
C PHE A 112 12.96 -8.78 -10.08
N LYS A 113 12.97 -7.54 -9.56
CA LYS A 113 12.74 -7.30 -8.13
C LYS A 113 11.38 -6.65 -7.96
N SER A 114 10.54 -7.21 -7.12
CA SER A 114 9.35 -6.52 -6.68
C SER A 114 9.27 -6.52 -5.15
N LEU A 115 8.79 -5.40 -4.63
CA LEU A 115 8.41 -5.25 -3.23
C LEU A 115 6.94 -5.53 -3.11
N GLN A 116 6.55 -6.45 -2.25
CA GLN A 116 5.18 -6.89 -2.08
C GLN A 116 4.75 -6.77 -0.62
N ILE A 117 3.48 -6.42 -0.40
CA ILE A 117 2.87 -6.48 0.93
C ILE A 117 1.67 -7.40 0.85
N MET A 118 1.71 -8.44 1.68
CA MET A 118 0.62 -9.39 1.85
C MET A 118 -0.13 -9.08 3.13
N ARG A 119 -1.46 -9.00 3.06
CA ARG A 119 -2.35 -8.95 4.21
C ARG A 119 -2.81 -10.34 4.57
N TYR A 120 -2.85 -10.61 5.87
CA TYR A 120 -3.39 -11.80 6.52
C TYR A 120 -4.40 -11.35 7.58
N TYR A 121 -5.48 -12.11 7.74
CA TYR A 121 -6.47 -11.90 8.80
C TYR A 121 -6.55 -13.10 9.72
N ASP A 122 -6.41 -12.88 11.01
CA ASP A 122 -6.61 -13.85 12.07
C ASP A 122 -8.02 -13.66 12.65
N ALA A 123 -8.97 -14.46 12.19
CA ALA A 123 -10.37 -14.39 12.62
C ALA A 123 -10.55 -14.69 14.14
N LYS A 124 -9.67 -15.53 14.71
CA LYS A 124 -9.72 -15.86 16.14
C LYS A 124 -9.34 -14.67 17.02
N ARG A 125 -8.31 -13.89 16.58
CA ARG A 125 -7.80 -12.75 17.34
C ARG A 125 -8.38 -11.43 16.87
N LYS A 126 -9.20 -11.43 15.81
CA LYS A 126 -9.69 -10.22 15.12
C LYS A 126 -8.54 -9.25 14.86
N ALA A 127 -7.50 -9.77 14.21
CA ALA A 127 -6.26 -9.08 13.99
C ALA A 127 -5.79 -9.21 12.55
N PHE A 128 -5.12 -8.18 12.06
CA PHE A 128 -4.50 -8.15 10.75
C PHE A 128 -2.99 -8.19 10.89
N ALA A 129 -2.34 -8.88 9.97
CA ALA A 129 -0.90 -8.87 9.82
C ALA A 129 -0.54 -8.50 8.37
N TYR A 130 0.36 -7.54 8.20
CA TYR A 130 0.88 -7.08 6.93
C TYR A 130 2.36 -7.40 6.84
N MET A 131 2.71 -8.25 5.91
CA MET A 131 4.09 -8.68 5.70
C MET A 131 4.64 -8.07 4.42
N VAL A 132 5.67 -7.24 4.55
CA VAL A 132 6.45 -6.77 3.40
C VAL A 132 7.62 -7.69 3.15
N TYR A 133 7.85 -8.03 1.90
CA TYR A 133 9.02 -8.80 1.47
C TYR A 133 9.38 -8.48 0.02
N SER A 134 10.63 -8.78 -0.34
CA SER A 134 11.12 -8.70 -1.71
C SER A 134 11.21 -10.10 -2.32
N ASP A 135 10.75 -10.27 -3.55
CA ASP A 135 10.81 -11.54 -4.29
C ASP A 135 12.17 -11.80 -4.97
N LYS A 136 13.19 -10.99 -4.68
CA LYS A 136 14.54 -11.29 -5.14
C LYS A 136 15.08 -12.54 -4.44
N ILE A 137 15.25 -13.60 -5.21
CA ILE A 137 15.96 -14.81 -4.75
C ILE A 137 17.46 -14.51 -4.76
N ILE A 138 18.00 -14.10 -3.61
CA ILE A 138 19.43 -14.18 -3.30
C ILE A 138 19.60 -15.45 -2.46
N GLN A 139 20.80 -16.04 -2.49
CA GLN A 139 21.12 -17.13 -1.57
C GLN A 139 20.80 -16.69 -0.13
N GLY A 140 19.82 -17.36 0.49
CA GLY A 140 19.33 -17.04 1.82
C GLY A 140 17.82 -16.73 1.86
N SER A 141 17.34 -16.47 3.06
CA SER A 141 15.93 -16.11 3.28
C SER A 141 15.65 -14.69 2.79
N PRO A 142 14.47 -14.44 2.15
CA PRO A 142 14.07 -13.09 1.80
C PRO A 142 13.99 -12.20 3.04
N LYS A 143 14.51 -10.99 2.95
CA LYS A 143 14.30 -9.97 3.99
C LYS A 143 12.82 -9.63 4.05
N ASN A 144 12.28 -9.57 5.25
CA ASN A 144 10.88 -9.26 5.49
C ASN A 144 10.71 -8.41 6.74
N SER A 145 9.58 -7.72 6.82
CA SER A 145 9.13 -7.00 8.00
C SER A 145 7.63 -7.23 8.17
N LEU A 146 7.17 -7.25 9.40
CA LEU A 146 5.79 -7.50 9.76
C LEU A 146 5.23 -6.37 10.59
N SER A 147 4.04 -5.88 10.22
CA SER A 147 3.17 -5.03 11.03
C SER A 147 1.92 -5.80 11.39
N ALA A 148 1.45 -5.66 12.62
CA ALA A 148 0.18 -6.24 13.02
C ALA A 148 -0.61 -5.26 13.90
N PHE A 149 -1.93 -5.26 13.74
CA PHE A 149 -2.84 -4.58 14.64
C PHE A 149 -4.08 -5.44 14.89
N SER A 150 -4.74 -5.21 16.01
CA SER A 150 -5.96 -5.89 16.40
C SER A 150 -7.11 -4.89 16.48
N CYS A 151 -8.32 -5.33 16.21
CA CYS A 151 -9.54 -4.58 16.44
C CYS A 151 -9.69 -4.08 17.88
N TYR A 152 -9.00 -4.70 18.83
CA TYR A 152 -8.99 -4.31 20.24
C TYR A 152 -7.92 -3.27 20.60
N SER A 153 -7.03 -2.91 19.66
CA SER A 153 -5.93 -1.97 19.91
C SER A 153 -6.40 -0.51 19.96
N ALA A 154 -7.54 -0.19 19.34
CA ALA A 154 -8.11 1.13 19.42
C ALA A 154 -8.96 1.27 20.69
N PRO A 155 -8.93 2.44 21.38
CA PRO A 155 -9.95 2.73 22.37
C PRO A 155 -11.31 2.57 21.69
N ALA A 156 -12.23 1.86 22.36
CA ALA A 156 -13.57 1.61 21.85
C ALA A 156 -14.23 2.96 21.49
N ALA A 157 -14.10 3.38 20.25
CA ALA A 157 -14.80 4.54 19.74
C ALA A 157 -16.28 4.16 19.71
N GLN A 158 -17.02 4.74 20.59
CA GLN A 158 -18.45 4.64 20.85
C GLN A 158 -19.23 3.77 19.85
N PRO A 159 -19.52 2.52 20.19
CA PRO A 159 -20.15 1.58 19.26
C PRO A 159 -21.66 1.77 19.11
N ALA A 160 -22.25 2.79 19.70
CA ALA A 160 -23.69 2.87 19.89
C ALA A 160 -24.54 2.95 18.60
N VAL A 161 -23.94 3.29 17.46
CA VAL A 161 -24.70 3.46 16.21
C VAL A 161 -24.51 2.31 15.21
N ALA A 162 -23.35 1.67 15.22
CA ALA A 162 -23.05 0.60 14.24
C ALA A 162 -23.55 -0.80 14.66
N ALA A 163 -23.84 -1.00 15.94
CA ALA A 163 -24.18 -2.30 16.49
C ALA A 163 -25.61 -2.77 16.23
N SER A 164 -26.48 -1.93 15.66
CA SER A 164 -27.91 -2.21 15.50
C SER A 164 -28.34 -2.60 14.08
N GLU A 165 -27.41 -2.63 13.12
CA GLU A 165 -27.75 -3.03 11.76
C GLU A 165 -27.60 -4.54 11.54
N PRO A 166 -28.59 -5.21 10.93
CA PRO A 166 -28.49 -6.63 10.58
C PRO A 166 -27.27 -6.87 9.67
N GLY A 167 -26.48 -7.91 9.97
CA GLY A 167 -25.31 -8.25 9.17
C GLY A 167 -24.03 -7.48 9.54
N ARG A 168 -24.01 -6.75 10.66
CA ARG A 168 -22.81 -6.08 11.18
C ARG A 168 -22.53 -6.52 12.63
N GLN A 169 -21.26 -6.76 12.91
CA GLN A 169 -20.76 -7.06 14.25
C GLN A 169 -19.64 -6.09 14.62
N THR A 170 -19.66 -5.58 15.85
CA THR A 170 -18.63 -4.66 16.32
C THR A 170 -17.69 -5.36 17.30
N PHE A 171 -16.39 -5.21 17.09
CA PHE A 171 -15.32 -5.70 17.95
C PHE A 171 -14.30 -4.59 18.19
N GLY A 172 -14.26 -4.01 19.39
CA GLY A 172 -13.37 -2.90 19.69
C GLY A 172 -13.55 -1.73 18.70
N GLY A 173 -12.53 -1.38 17.97
CA GLY A 173 -12.55 -0.33 16.93
C GLY A 173 -12.95 -0.82 15.53
N CYS A 174 -13.41 -2.07 15.37
CA CYS A 174 -13.79 -2.63 14.08
C CYS A 174 -15.29 -2.89 13.95
N VAL A 175 -15.81 -2.66 12.76
CA VAL A 175 -17.12 -3.09 12.29
C VAL A 175 -16.91 -4.14 11.20
N ILE A 176 -17.40 -5.34 11.47
CA ILE A 176 -17.28 -6.49 10.58
C ILE A 176 -18.59 -6.67 9.86
N GLU A 177 -18.58 -6.65 8.55
CA GLU A 177 -19.71 -7.00 7.72
C GLU A 177 -19.78 -8.52 7.58
N THR A 178 -20.88 -9.11 8.07
CA THR A 178 -21.15 -10.53 7.93
C THR A 178 -22.29 -10.72 6.92
N ALA A 179 -22.28 -11.84 6.20
CA ALA A 179 -23.38 -12.14 5.27
C ALA A 179 -24.74 -12.12 5.98
N GLN A 180 -25.73 -11.52 5.34
CA GLN A 180 -27.13 -11.84 5.58
C GLN A 180 -27.45 -13.20 4.98
#